data_a93f6c6d7582d6bf487b9328dd44082b
#
_entry.id   a93f6c6d7582d6bf487b9328dd44082b
#
_cell.length_a   1.000
_cell.length_b   1.000
_cell.length_c   1.000
_cell.angle_alpha   90.00
_cell.angle_beta   90.00
_cell.angle_gamma   90.00
#
_symmetry.space_group_name_H-M   'P 1'
#
loop_
_entity.id
_entity.type
_entity.pdbx_description
1 polymer ?
#
loop_
_entity_poly.entity_id
_entity_poly.type
_entity_poly.pdbx_seq_one_letter_code
_entity_poly.pdbx_strand_id
1 'polypeptide(L)'
;MKKLLSSLLALALALTLLAGCSADGAASASQPAATPEPTPTPEPYTPEVLTGLKQGEDYPTNQRFACVMVNNISDSAYQNARPQDGLSEADILVEIKVEGNITRFMAMYQDYTKIPQIAPVRSGRDQFFQLIIPFHPLYIHIGESVIQTQYKNNYDYEDFDVNFDYTGFSRDQSRGNVASEHKAYTNAEHLASAIEQLGTDTEITYNSTFFNFVPYDEPARVLTGPSAARIQVTHSNRYKTYFDWDEAAGKYMMSQYSHASGSIEPSVDRNNDQQLAFDNVLVIMTEFDVWPDPGDSGYDLQKVTYGSGYGYYFSGGRAEKVCWEKPTPDSALRILYAFGEEEQVQFNTGKTYLAVVDLEEAEGFTFEPDESEVASSASGADAGSTVSESTA
;
A
#
# COMPACT_ATOMS: atom_id res chain seq x y z
N MET A 1 6.87 -17.58 61.43
CA MET A 1 6.16 -18.22 62.56
C MET A 1 4.83 -18.68 62.04
N LYS A 2 4.60 -19.99 62.22
CA LYS A 2 3.34 -20.72 62.38
C LYS A 2 2.46 -20.71 61.10
N LYS A 3 2.44 -21.80 60.39
CA LYS A 3 1.84 -23.19 60.65
C LYS A 3 0.46 -23.25 59.97
N LEU A 4 0.27 -24.03 58.88
CA LEU A 4 0.06 -25.47 58.83
C LEU A 4 -1.32 -25.95 59.30
N LEU A 5 -1.81 -26.87 58.52
CA LEU A 5 -2.78 -27.95 58.78
C LEU A 5 -4.24 -27.64 58.42
N SER A 6 -5.06 -28.49 57.90
CA SER A 6 -5.01 -29.93 57.59
C SER A 6 -6.27 -30.23 56.80
N SER A 7 -6.22 -31.07 55.83
CA SER A 7 -6.44 -32.53 55.82
C SER A 7 -7.90 -33.04 55.79
N LEU A 8 -8.21 -33.77 54.71
CA LEU A 8 -8.77 -35.15 54.70
C LEU A 8 -10.09 -35.41 55.45
N LEU A 9 -11.05 -35.96 54.73
CA LEU A 9 -11.81 -37.17 55.12
C LEU A 9 -12.79 -37.51 53.98
N ALA A 10 -12.57 -38.53 53.22
CA ALA A 10 -12.86 -39.95 53.35
C ALA A 10 -14.34 -40.25 53.04
N LEU A 11 -14.61 -40.99 51.95
CA LEU A 11 -14.77 -42.40 51.76
C LEU A 11 -15.78 -43.06 52.73
N ALA A 12 -16.88 -43.58 52.22
CA ALA A 12 -17.58 -44.77 52.57
C ALA A 12 -18.89 -44.89 51.78
N LEU A 13 -19.01 -45.89 50.95
CA LEU A 13 -19.62 -47.18 51.16
C LEU A 13 -21.15 -47.12 51.29
N ALA A 14 -21.95 -47.86 50.57
CA ALA A 14 -22.03 -49.30 50.48
C ALA A 14 -23.01 -49.78 49.43
N LEU A 15 -22.70 -50.95 48.92
CA LEU A 15 -23.53 -51.94 48.26
C LEU A 15 -24.90 -52.23 48.95
N THR A 16 -25.91 -52.46 48.11
CA THR A 16 -26.94 -53.56 48.32
C THR A 16 -27.53 -53.87 46.95
N LEU A 17 -27.24 -54.95 46.35
CA LEU A 17 -27.81 -56.26 46.32
C LEU A 17 -29.14 -56.43 45.58
N LEU A 18 -28.99 -57.02 44.40
CA LEU A 18 -29.60 -58.26 43.83
C LEU A 18 -31.07 -58.53 44.12
N ALA A 19 -31.84 -58.67 43.07
CA ALA A 19 -32.61 -59.79 42.56
C ALA A 19 -33.55 -59.31 41.49
N GLY A 20 -33.67 -59.82 40.30
CA GLY A 20 -33.70 -61.14 39.75
C GLY A 20 -34.74 -61.16 38.64
N CYS A 21 -34.49 -62.06 37.68
CA CYS A 21 -35.40 -62.66 36.68
C CYS A 21 -35.48 -62.02 35.29
N SER A 22 -34.74 -62.69 34.44
CA SER A 22 -34.98 -63.21 33.08
C SER A 22 -36.23 -62.83 32.32
N ALA A 23 -36.01 -62.26 31.09
CA ALA A 23 -36.69 -62.71 29.86
C ALA A 23 -35.88 -62.30 28.63
N ASP A 24 -35.78 -63.21 27.68
CA ASP A 24 -35.07 -63.11 26.39
C ASP A 24 -35.39 -61.82 25.57
N GLY A 25 -34.34 -61.22 25.06
CA GLY A 25 -34.45 -60.16 24.09
C GLY A 25 -33.10 -59.86 23.43
N ALA A 26 -32.98 -60.07 22.16
CA ALA A 26 -31.81 -60.02 21.32
C ALA A 26 -30.86 -58.85 21.63
N ALA A 27 -29.59 -59.16 21.86
CA ALA A 27 -28.51 -58.18 22.02
C ALA A 27 -28.25 -57.46 20.68
N SER A 28 -28.74 -56.23 20.59
CA SER A 28 -28.24 -55.27 19.62
C SER A 28 -26.91 -54.75 20.14
N ALA A 29 -25.82 -55.09 19.49
CA ALA A 29 -24.50 -54.55 19.80
C ALA A 29 -24.55 -53.04 19.54
N SER A 30 -24.55 -52.23 20.61
CA SER A 30 -24.31 -50.80 20.53
C SER A 30 -22.89 -50.55 20.05
N GLN A 31 -22.76 -50.05 18.83
CA GLN A 31 -21.51 -49.49 18.30
C GLN A 31 -20.98 -48.43 19.31
N PRO A 32 -19.67 -48.45 19.62
CA PRO A 32 -19.10 -47.34 20.41
C PRO A 32 -19.38 -46.04 19.70
N ALA A 33 -19.87 -45.03 20.42
CA ALA A 33 -20.00 -43.68 19.89
C ALA A 33 -18.64 -43.22 19.38
N ALA A 34 -18.57 -42.82 18.11
CA ALA A 34 -17.35 -42.25 17.53
C ALA A 34 -16.92 -41.07 18.41
N THR A 35 -15.68 -41.10 18.87
CA THR A 35 -15.06 -39.93 19.53
C THR A 35 -15.13 -38.78 18.54
N PRO A 36 -15.68 -37.60 18.90
CA PRO A 36 -15.69 -36.47 17.99
C PRO A 36 -14.24 -36.15 17.58
N GLU A 37 -14.00 -36.07 16.28
CA GLU A 37 -12.73 -35.56 15.77
C GLU A 37 -12.48 -34.18 16.40
N PRO A 38 -11.25 -33.90 16.84
CA PRO A 38 -10.93 -32.57 17.37
C PRO A 38 -11.24 -31.55 16.31
N THR A 39 -12.08 -30.59 16.62
CA THR A 39 -12.32 -29.40 15.76
C THR A 39 -10.96 -28.75 15.49
N PRO A 40 -10.56 -28.56 14.23
CA PRO A 40 -9.28 -27.92 13.95
C PRO A 40 -9.22 -26.57 14.64
N THR A 41 -8.13 -26.31 15.35
CA THR A 41 -7.87 -24.98 15.92
C THR A 41 -7.83 -24.00 14.76
N PRO A 42 -8.59 -22.90 14.79
CA PRO A 42 -8.52 -21.90 13.74
C PRO A 42 -7.07 -21.45 13.55
N GLU A 43 -6.61 -21.37 12.31
CA GLU A 43 -5.30 -20.78 12.01
C GLU A 43 -5.30 -19.32 12.49
N PRO A 44 -4.19 -18.82 13.04
CA PRO A 44 -4.11 -17.43 13.42
C PRO A 44 -4.30 -16.53 12.19
N TYR A 45 -5.09 -15.47 12.34
CA TYR A 45 -5.27 -14.46 11.30
C TYR A 45 -3.99 -13.62 11.19
N THR A 46 -3.26 -13.80 10.10
CA THR A 46 -1.97 -13.14 9.86
C THR A 46 -1.95 -12.54 8.46
N PRO A 47 -2.42 -11.29 8.28
CA PRO A 47 -2.30 -10.59 7.00
C PRO A 47 -0.88 -10.08 6.77
N GLU A 48 -0.49 -9.97 5.51
CA GLU A 48 0.69 -9.20 5.10
C GLU A 48 0.49 -7.72 5.40
N VAL A 49 1.56 -7.04 5.86
CA VAL A 49 1.47 -5.65 6.33
C VAL A 49 1.11 -4.67 5.21
N LEU A 50 1.67 -4.85 4.01
CA LEU A 50 1.51 -3.91 2.90
C LEU A 50 0.35 -4.26 1.95
N THR A 51 -0.06 -5.52 1.87
CA THR A 51 -1.06 -6.00 0.89
C THR A 51 -2.33 -6.55 1.50
N GLY A 52 -2.33 -6.86 2.80
CA GLY A 52 -3.45 -7.54 3.47
C GLY A 52 -3.67 -8.99 3.03
N LEU A 53 -2.87 -9.53 2.12
CA LEU A 53 -2.94 -10.92 1.68
C LEU A 53 -2.56 -11.88 2.84
N LYS A 54 -2.92 -13.15 2.71
CA LYS A 54 -2.49 -14.17 3.68
C LYS A 54 -0.98 -14.34 3.62
N GLN A 55 -0.31 -14.27 4.77
CA GLN A 55 1.12 -14.57 4.85
C GLN A 55 1.41 -15.98 4.33
N GLY A 56 2.30 -16.06 3.34
CA GLY A 56 2.85 -17.32 2.86
C GLY A 56 3.84 -17.94 3.84
N GLU A 57 4.27 -19.17 3.59
CA GLU A 57 5.25 -19.88 4.43
C GLU A 57 6.60 -19.14 4.53
N ASP A 58 6.98 -18.45 3.46
CA ASP A 58 8.23 -17.67 3.36
C ASP A 58 8.05 -16.18 3.70
N TYR A 59 6.92 -15.79 4.31
CA TYR A 59 6.68 -14.41 4.67
C TYR A 59 7.61 -13.99 5.82
N PRO A 60 8.30 -12.84 5.68
CA PRO A 60 9.26 -12.39 6.70
C PRO A 60 8.51 -11.78 7.90
N THR A 61 8.15 -12.62 8.85
CA THR A 61 7.63 -12.16 10.14
C THR A 61 8.74 -11.46 10.93
N ASN A 62 8.41 -10.44 11.70
CA ASN A 62 9.37 -9.68 12.50
C ASN A 62 10.49 -8.99 11.69
N GLN A 63 10.20 -8.61 10.46
CA GLN A 63 11.14 -7.91 9.60
C GLN A 63 10.60 -6.54 9.19
N ARG A 64 11.48 -5.52 9.22
CA ARG A 64 11.19 -4.21 8.66
C ARG A 64 11.03 -4.33 7.14
N PHE A 65 9.92 -3.81 6.59
CA PHE A 65 9.78 -3.70 5.14
C PHE A 65 10.69 -2.60 4.58
N ALA A 66 10.95 -2.61 3.29
CA ALA A 66 11.80 -1.61 2.63
C ALA A 66 10.97 -0.57 1.89
N CYS A 67 11.42 0.69 1.97
CA CYS A 67 10.90 1.82 1.20
C CYS A 67 12.03 2.44 0.39
N VAL A 68 11.96 2.40 -0.93
CA VAL A 68 13.00 2.89 -1.82
C VAL A 68 12.53 4.10 -2.60
N MET A 69 13.28 5.20 -2.52
CA MET A 69 13.00 6.41 -3.31
C MET A 69 13.45 6.26 -4.74
N VAL A 70 12.52 6.42 -5.69
CA VAL A 70 12.77 6.21 -7.13
C VAL A 70 12.43 7.48 -7.92
N ASN A 71 13.30 7.81 -8.88
CA ASN A 71 13.10 8.95 -9.76
C ASN A 71 11.99 8.68 -10.78
N ASN A 72 11.22 9.74 -11.11
CA ASN A 72 10.17 9.65 -12.11
C ASN A 72 10.27 10.72 -13.23
N ILE A 73 11.41 11.41 -13.31
CA ILE A 73 11.61 12.44 -14.35
C ILE A 73 11.56 11.84 -15.77
N SER A 74 10.90 12.55 -16.68
CA SER A 74 10.85 12.24 -18.10
C SER A 74 10.79 13.51 -18.93
N ASP A 75 11.83 14.35 -18.83
CA ASP A 75 11.88 15.68 -19.46
C ASP A 75 12.47 15.68 -20.85
N SER A 76 13.43 14.82 -21.10
CA SER A 76 14.11 14.67 -22.38
C SER A 76 14.75 13.27 -22.48
N ALA A 77 15.28 12.89 -23.62
CA ALA A 77 16.00 11.64 -23.76
C ALA A 77 17.19 11.48 -22.79
N TYR A 78 17.83 12.60 -22.39
CA TYR A 78 18.94 12.59 -21.44
C TYR A 78 18.48 12.68 -19.99
N GLN A 79 17.47 13.52 -19.70
CA GLN A 79 16.85 13.65 -18.40
C GLN A 79 15.61 12.74 -18.34
N ASN A 80 15.86 11.44 -18.31
CA ASN A 80 14.82 10.40 -18.32
C ASN A 80 15.15 9.27 -17.36
N ALA A 81 14.29 9.08 -16.39
CA ALA A 81 14.35 7.97 -15.44
C ALA A 81 13.58 6.73 -15.90
N ARG A 82 12.72 6.90 -16.92
CA ARG A 82 11.82 5.83 -17.40
C ARG A 82 12.42 5.04 -18.55
N PRO A 83 12.08 3.75 -18.71
CA PRO A 83 11.36 2.94 -17.73
C PRO A 83 12.22 2.70 -16.47
N GLN A 84 11.55 2.61 -15.33
CA GLN A 84 12.18 2.25 -14.07
C GLN A 84 12.38 0.75 -13.95
N ASP A 85 13.22 0.34 -12.99
CA ASP A 85 13.49 -1.07 -12.67
C ASP A 85 12.80 -1.42 -11.34
N GLY A 86 12.16 -2.58 -11.26
CA GLY A 86 11.68 -3.20 -10.04
C GLY A 86 10.30 -2.76 -9.54
N LEU A 87 9.67 -1.78 -10.19
CA LEU A 87 8.41 -1.22 -9.68
C LEU A 87 7.21 -2.16 -9.83
N SER A 88 7.24 -3.11 -10.75
CA SER A 88 6.16 -4.11 -10.90
C SER A 88 6.05 -5.05 -9.71
N GLU A 89 7.12 -5.18 -8.92
CA GLU A 89 7.17 -6.03 -7.73
C GLU A 89 6.85 -5.28 -6.44
N ALA A 90 6.75 -3.95 -6.48
CA ALA A 90 6.36 -3.17 -5.32
C ALA A 90 4.95 -3.53 -4.83
N ASP A 91 4.79 -3.62 -3.51
CA ASP A 91 3.51 -3.86 -2.83
C ASP A 91 2.67 -2.58 -2.76
N ILE A 92 3.34 -1.45 -2.44
CA ILE A 92 2.76 -0.12 -2.48
C ILE A 92 3.69 0.79 -3.29
N LEU A 93 3.10 1.59 -4.19
CA LEU A 93 3.80 2.63 -4.93
C LEU A 93 3.20 4.00 -4.59
N VAL A 94 3.98 4.86 -3.95
CA VAL A 94 3.56 6.22 -3.59
C VAL A 94 4.12 7.22 -4.60
N GLU A 95 3.29 8.09 -5.16
CA GLU A 95 3.71 9.18 -6.06
C GLU A 95 3.34 10.53 -5.46
N ILE A 96 4.32 11.44 -5.35
CA ILE A 96 4.14 12.81 -4.84
C ILE A 96 4.98 13.79 -5.66
N LYS A 97 4.43 14.98 -5.89
CA LYS A 97 5.13 16.12 -6.47
C LYS A 97 6.32 16.53 -5.59
N VAL A 98 7.45 16.82 -6.22
CA VAL A 98 8.67 17.35 -5.60
C VAL A 98 9.08 18.63 -6.31
N GLU A 99 10.25 19.17 -5.99
CA GLU A 99 10.79 20.37 -6.62
C GLU A 99 10.81 20.30 -8.15
N GLY A 100 10.69 21.43 -8.82
CA GLY A 100 10.69 21.54 -10.29
C GLY A 100 9.42 20.99 -10.95
N ASN A 101 8.34 20.84 -10.21
CA ASN A 101 7.06 20.27 -10.68
C ASN A 101 7.18 18.86 -11.26
N ILE A 102 8.22 18.11 -10.89
CA ILE A 102 8.35 16.70 -11.22
C ILE A 102 7.77 15.84 -10.09
N THR A 103 7.60 14.55 -10.33
CA THR A 103 7.24 13.60 -9.27
C THR A 103 8.39 12.66 -8.95
N ARG A 104 8.30 12.02 -7.78
CA ARG A 104 9.08 10.84 -7.40
C ARG A 104 8.15 9.74 -6.97
N PHE A 105 8.69 8.53 -6.97
CA PHE A 105 8.08 7.38 -6.34
C PHE A 105 8.78 7.04 -5.03
N MET A 106 8.01 6.49 -4.10
CA MET A 106 8.51 5.64 -3.02
C MET A 106 7.90 4.26 -3.24
N ALA A 107 8.73 3.29 -3.57
CA ALA A 107 8.32 1.90 -3.77
C ALA A 107 8.54 1.11 -2.48
N MET A 108 7.50 0.41 -2.00
CA MET A 108 7.52 -0.31 -0.75
C MET A 108 7.46 -1.81 -1.01
N TYR A 109 8.31 -2.55 -0.32
CA TYR A 109 8.48 -4.00 -0.49
C TYR A 109 8.48 -4.69 0.87
N GLN A 110 7.61 -5.67 1.05
CA GLN A 110 7.48 -6.39 2.31
C GLN A 110 8.78 -7.12 2.69
N ASP A 111 9.41 -7.77 1.72
CA ASP A 111 10.62 -8.56 1.94
C ASP A 111 11.85 -7.89 1.32
N TYR A 112 12.63 -7.18 2.14
CA TYR A 112 13.83 -6.51 1.66
C TYR A 112 14.91 -7.48 1.17
N THR A 113 14.85 -8.75 1.56
CA THR A 113 15.83 -9.76 1.14
C THR A 113 15.58 -10.29 -0.27
N LYS A 114 14.42 -9.97 -0.84
CA LYS A 114 14.00 -10.39 -2.19
C LYS A 114 13.77 -9.23 -3.15
N ILE A 115 14.06 -7.99 -2.74
CA ILE A 115 13.87 -6.85 -3.64
C ILE A 115 14.68 -7.05 -4.94
N PRO A 116 14.07 -6.78 -6.11
CA PRO A 116 14.77 -6.85 -7.38
C PRO A 116 15.80 -5.72 -7.50
N GLN A 117 16.43 -5.60 -8.68
CA GLN A 117 17.11 -4.36 -9.01
C GLN A 117 16.09 -3.22 -9.06
N ILE A 118 16.31 -2.16 -8.27
CA ILE A 118 15.45 -0.97 -8.23
C ILE A 118 16.25 0.22 -8.74
N ALA A 119 15.76 0.89 -9.78
CA ALA A 119 16.40 2.04 -10.39
C ALA A 119 15.41 2.99 -11.06
N PRO A 120 15.76 4.28 -11.19
CA PRO A 120 16.89 4.97 -10.56
C PRO A 120 16.57 5.39 -9.12
N VAL A 121 17.43 5.03 -8.19
CA VAL A 121 17.29 5.49 -6.79
C VAL A 121 17.60 6.98 -6.70
N ARG A 122 16.83 7.72 -5.89
CA ARG A 122 16.93 9.18 -5.75
C ARG A 122 16.80 9.66 -4.31
N SER A 123 16.97 10.97 -4.15
CA SER A 123 17.00 11.62 -2.86
C SER A 123 15.65 11.58 -2.15
N GLY A 124 15.67 11.32 -0.87
CA GLY A 124 14.53 11.39 0.02
C GLY A 124 13.95 12.80 0.16
N ARG A 125 12.66 12.85 0.49
CA ARG A 125 11.91 14.09 0.75
C ARG A 125 10.97 13.87 1.92
N ASP A 126 10.84 14.89 2.74
CA ASP A 126 10.07 14.84 3.99
C ASP A 126 8.60 14.43 3.81
N GLN A 127 7.96 14.80 2.69
CA GLN A 127 6.57 14.39 2.43
C GLN A 127 6.40 12.88 2.27
N PHE A 128 7.40 12.17 1.76
CA PHE A 128 7.38 10.70 1.72
C PHE A 128 7.74 10.10 3.08
N PHE A 129 8.76 10.67 3.71
CA PHE A 129 9.25 10.21 5.00
C PHE A 129 8.15 10.25 6.07
N GLN A 130 7.35 11.32 6.11
CA GLN A 130 6.24 11.45 7.05
C GLN A 130 5.21 10.30 6.95
N LEU A 131 5.01 9.69 5.78
CA LEU A 131 4.07 8.58 5.59
C LEU A 131 4.55 7.29 6.28
N ILE A 132 5.84 7.13 6.45
CA ILE A 132 6.47 5.88 6.91
C ILE A 132 7.01 5.93 8.34
N ILE A 133 7.15 7.11 8.95
CA ILE A 133 7.61 7.26 10.34
C ILE A 133 6.90 6.27 11.30
N PRO A 134 5.56 6.10 11.25
CA PRO A 134 4.87 5.23 12.20
C PRO A 134 5.24 3.75 12.12
N PHE A 135 5.80 3.34 10.98
CA PHE A 135 6.10 1.93 10.69
C PHE A 135 7.59 1.59 10.84
N HIS A 136 8.46 2.58 10.94
CA HIS A 136 9.92 2.38 11.02
C HIS A 136 10.48 1.40 9.99
N PRO A 137 10.17 1.51 8.69
CA PRO A 137 10.74 0.64 7.66
C PRO A 137 12.23 0.93 7.45
N LEU A 138 12.86 0.12 6.61
CA LEU A 138 14.16 0.45 6.03
C LEU A 138 13.94 1.50 4.93
N TYR A 139 14.35 2.74 5.16
CA TYR A 139 14.16 3.84 4.21
C TYR A 139 15.43 4.07 3.40
N ILE A 140 15.36 3.81 2.09
CA ILE A 140 16.51 3.72 1.20
C ILE A 140 16.44 4.86 0.16
N HIS A 141 17.47 5.71 0.14
CA HIS A 141 17.56 6.84 -0.79
C HIS A 141 19.01 7.28 -1.00
N ILE A 142 19.27 8.10 -2.00
CA ILE A 142 20.58 8.71 -2.27
C ILE A 142 20.47 10.21 -2.11
N GLY A 143 21.04 10.73 -1.03
CA GLY A 143 20.89 12.12 -0.61
C GLY A 143 19.47 12.44 -0.15
N GLU A 144 19.30 13.60 0.44
CA GLU A 144 18.02 14.06 0.96
C GLU A 144 17.92 15.58 0.98
N SER A 145 16.73 16.11 1.27
CA SER A 145 16.56 17.53 1.57
C SER A 145 16.96 17.83 3.01
N VAL A 146 17.39 19.07 3.26
CA VAL A 146 17.67 19.54 4.65
C VAL A 146 16.44 19.43 5.56
N ILE A 147 15.25 19.54 4.98
CA ILE A 147 13.99 19.37 5.72
C ILE A 147 13.82 17.92 6.16
N GLN A 148 14.09 16.95 5.29
CA GLN A 148 14.06 15.54 5.69
C GLN A 148 15.07 15.25 6.81
N THR A 149 16.30 15.78 6.72
CA THR A 149 17.29 15.68 7.79
C THR A 149 16.73 16.19 9.14
N GLN A 150 16.01 17.32 9.12
CA GLN A 150 15.37 17.85 10.33
C GLN A 150 14.30 16.90 10.89
N TYR A 151 13.45 16.32 10.02
CA TYR A 151 12.48 15.31 10.45
C TYR A 151 13.15 14.08 11.04
N LYS A 152 14.16 13.52 10.39
CA LYS A 152 14.91 12.36 10.92
C LYS A 152 15.45 12.63 12.33
N ASN A 153 16.09 13.79 12.52
CA ASN A 153 16.64 14.18 13.81
C ASN A 153 15.53 14.36 14.88
N ASN A 154 14.37 14.90 14.48
CA ASN A 154 13.27 15.12 15.42
C ASN A 154 12.58 13.82 15.87
N TYR A 155 12.61 12.79 15.04
CA TYR A 155 11.97 11.50 15.30
C TYR A 155 12.98 10.38 15.61
N ASP A 156 14.26 10.71 15.80
CA ASP A 156 15.35 9.76 16.11
C ASP A 156 15.33 8.56 15.13
N TYR A 157 15.32 8.87 13.84
CA TYR A 157 15.15 7.89 12.79
C TYR A 157 16.48 7.59 12.09
N GLU A 158 16.89 6.34 12.12
CA GLU A 158 18.00 5.83 11.32
C GLU A 158 17.50 5.37 9.95
N ASP A 159 18.08 5.89 8.89
CA ASP A 159 17.79 5.51 7.51
C ASP A 159 19.05 5.00 6.77
N PHE A 160 18.83 4.51 5.58
CA PHE A 160 19.89 4.19 4.64
C PHE A 160 20.10 5.37 3.67
N ASP A 161 20.51 6.52 4.19
CA ASP A 161 21.12 7.53 3.34
C ASP A 161 22.52 7.06 2.98
N VAL A 162 22.56 6.26 1.95
CA VAL A 162 23.82 5.76 1.45
C VAL A 162 24.44 6.86 0.61
N ASN A 163 25.05 7.81 1.25
CA ASN A 163 26.03 8.65 0.62
C ASN A 163 27.08 7.73 -0.02
N PHE A 164 27.19 7.79 -1.31
CA PHE A 164 28.16 7.32 -2.29
C PHE A 164 29.35 6.42 -1.87
N ASP A 165 29.68 6.37 -0.60
CA ASP A 165 30.84 5.66 -0.04
C ASP A 165 30.50 4.23 0.44
N TYR A 166 29.22 3.83 0.36
CA TYR A 166 28.76 2.52 0.81
C TYR A 166 28.43 1.61 -0.37
N THR A 167 28.55 0.32 -0.14
CA THR A 167 28.27 -0.73 -1.12
C THR A 167 26.78 -0.93 -1.45
N GLY A 168 25.91 -0.11 -0.84
CA GLY A 168 24.45 -0.19 -1.05
C GLY A 168 23.94 0.24 -2.42
N PHE A 169 24.78 0.84 -3.26
CA PHE A 169 24.37 1.31 -4.60
C PHE A 169 25.45 1.10 -5.65
N SER A 170 25.00 0.90 -6.88
CA SER A 170 25.85 0.87 -8.07
C SER A 170 25.22 1.71 -9.18
N ARG A 171 25.91 1.81 -10.33
CA ARG A 171 25.41 2.53 -11.50
C ARG A 171 25.28 1.59 -12.67
N ASP A 172 24.05 1.39 -13.14
CA ASP A 172 23.75 0.56 -14.31
C ASP A 172 24.08 1.30 -15.60
N GLN A 173 25.18 0.90 -16.23
CA GLN A 173 25.61 1.48 -17.50
C GLN A 173 24.72 1.03 -18.69
N SER A 174 23.94 -0.04 -18.54
CA SER A 174 23.02 -0.52 -19.58
C SER A 174 21.85 0.43 -19.82
N ARG A 175 21.59 1.39 -18.89
CA ARG A 175 20.60 2.46 -19.09
C ARG A 175 20.99 3.47 -20.18
N GLY A 176 22.15 3.29 -20.81
CA GLY A 176 22.54 4.05 -21.99
C GLY A 176 22.94 5.50 -21.72
N ASN A 177 22.60 6.39 -22.65
CA ASN A 177 23.00 7.80 -22.60
C ASN A 177 21.96 8.67 -21.84
N VAL A 178 21.75 8.36 -20.57
CA VAL A 178 20.98 9.20 -19.64
C VAL A 178 21.92 9.83 -18.61
N ALA A 179 21.47 10.87 -17.93
CA ALA A 179 22.24 11.53 -16.90
C ALA A 179 22.67 10.53 -15.81
N SER A 180 23.84 10.75 -15.23
CA SER A 180 24.47 9.81 -14.28
C SER A 180 23.58 9.47 -13.09
N GLU A 181 22.80 10.43 -12.62
CA GLU A 181 21.84 10.27 -11.53
C GLU A 181 20.68 9.33 -11.87
N HIS A 182 20.42 9.06 -13.15
CA HIS A 182 19.39 8.10 -13.61
C HIS A 182 19.91 6.67 -13.78
N LYS A 183 21.12 6.40 -13.30
CA LYS A 183 21.77 5.08 -13.38
C LYS A 183 21.93 4.41 -12.03
N ALA A 184 21.71 5.13 -10.94
CA ALA A 184 21.88 4.60 -9.60
C ALA A 184 20.85 3.52 -9.29
N TYR A 185 21.30 2.36 -8.82
CA TYR A 185 20.41 1.26 -8.44
C TYR A 185 20.85 0.60 -7.14
N THR A 186 19.90 -0.04 -6.50
CA THR A 186 20.09 -0.98 -5.38
C THR A 186 19.37 -2.30 -5.67
N ASN A 187 19.65 -3.31 -4.88
CA ASN A 187 18.98 -4.61 -4.88
C ASN A 187 19.18 -5.29 -3.52
N ALA A 188 18.63 -6.50 -3.36
CA ALA A 188 18.74 -7.25 -2.10
C ALA A 188 20.19 -7.48 -1.66
N GLU A 189 21.11 -7.78 -2.56
CA GLU A 189 22.54 -8.01 -2.25
C GLU A 189 23.20 -6.73 -1.72
N HIS A 190 23.00 -5.61 -2.42
CA HIS A 190 23.53 -4.31 -2.02
C HIS A 190 22.96 -3.87 -0.65
N LEU A 191 21.66 -4.10 -0.45
CA LEU A 191 21.02 -3.73 0.81
C LEU A 191 21.51 -4.60 1.96
N ALA A 192 21.63 -5.91 1.77
CA ALA A 192 22.18 -6.81 2.79
C ALA A 192 23.59 -6.41 3.20
N SER A 193 24.45 -6.04 2.22
CA SER A 193 25.80 -5.54 2.49
C SER A 193 25.80 -4.22 3.27
N ALA A 194 24.89 -3.30 2.95
CA ALA A 194 24.77 -2.04 3.67
C ALA A 194 24.27 -2.26 5.12
N ILE A 195 23.29 -3.12 5.32
CA ILE A 195 22.78 -3.51 6.64
C ILE A 195 23.90 -4.08 7.51
N GLU A 196 24.70 -5.02 6.98
CA GLU A 196 25.82 -5.62 7.70
C GLU A 196 26.86 -4.58 8.09
N GLN A 197 27.24 -3.68 7.18
CA GLN A 197 28.26 -2.65 7.42
C GLN A 197 27.83 -1.61 8.44
N LEU A 198 26.55 -1.23 8.42
CA LEU A 198 26.00 -0.22 9.32
C LEU A 198 25.55 -0.80 10.66
N GLY A 199 25.41 -2.13 10.75
CA GLY A 199 24.89 -2.80 11.94
C GLY A 199 23.43 -2.44 12.22
N THR A 200 22.65 -2.22 11.15
CA THR A 200 21.25 -1.79 11.27
C THR A 200 20.38 -2.90 11.83
N ASP A 201 19.54 -2.55 12.80
CA ASP A 201 18.48 -3.42 13.28
C ASP A 201 17.39 -3.56 12.21
N THR A 202 17.12 -4.78 11.79
CA THR A 202 16.10 -5.11 10.80
C THR A 202 14.86 -5.76 11.40
N GLU A 203 14.84 -5.96 12.71
CA GLU A 203 13.73 -6.63 13.38
C GLU A 203 12.66 -5.63 13.81
N ILE A 204 11.41 -5.97 13.53
CA ILE A 204 10.22 -5.26 14.00
C ILE A 204 9.02 -6.19 13.98
N THR A 205 8.13 -6.04 14.95
CA THR A 205 6.83 -6.68 14.93
C THR A 205 5.76 -5.63 14.65
N TYR A 206 5.09 -5.74 13.52
CA TYR A 206 3.98 -4.86 13.17
C TYR A 206 2.69 -5.33 13.85
N ASN A 207 2.01 -4.41 14.54
CA ASN A 207 0.74 -4.66 15.19
C ASN A 207 -0.49 -4.28 14.32
N SER A 208 -0.23 -3.72 13.15
CA SER A 208 -1.25 -3.31 12.18
C SER A 208 -0.71 -3.41 10.76
N THR A 209 -1.60 -3.54 9.81
CA THR A 209 -1.33 -3.38 8.38
C THR A 209 -1.20 -1.90 8.02
N PHE A 210 -0.61 -1.59 6.86
CA PHE A 210 -0.42 -0.21 6.38
C PHE A 210 -1.77 0.47 6.09
N PHE A 211 -2.69 -0.25 5.47
CA PHE A 211 -4.11 0.13 5.32
C PHE A 211 -4.99 -0.86 6.08
N ASN A 212 -6.23 -0.49 6.36
CA ASN A 212 -7.23 -1.38 6.91
C ASN A 212 -7.77 -2.27 5.79
N PHE A 213 -7.29 -3.51 5.67
CA PHE A 213 -7.70 -4.43 4.62
C PHE A 213 -8.93 -5.25 4.99
N VAL A 214 -9.72 -5.63 3.98
CA VAL A 214 -10.72 -6.71 4.09
C VAL A 214 -9.97 -7.98 4.52
N PRO A 215 -10.53 -8.81 5.42
CA PRO A 215 -9.94 -10.10 5.76
C PRO A 215 -9.66 -10.93 4.50
N TYR A 216 -8.44 -11.48 4.37
CA TYR A 216 -8.02 -12.21 3.16
C TYR A 216 -8.83 -13.49 2.87
N ASP A 217 -9.56 -14.00 3.86
CA ASP A 217 -10.46 -15.16 3.77
C ASP A 217 -11.91 -14.76 3.47
N GLU A 218 -12.18 -13.46 3.33
CA GLU A 218 -13.46 -12.93 2.91
C GLU A 218 -13.43 -12.48 1.43
N PRO A 219 -14.59 -12.43 0.76
CA PRO A 219 -14.67 -11.87 -0.60
C PRO A 219 -14.23 -10.41 -0.65
N ALA A 220 -13.60 -10.01 -1.75
CA ALA A 220 -13.29 -8.61 -2.00
C ALA A 220 -14.55 -7.73 -1.90
N ARG A 221 -14.42 -6.56 -1.29
CA ARG A 221 -15.48 -5.57 -1.17
C ARG A 221 -15.80 -4.98 -2.55
N VAL A 222 -17.08 -4.99 -2.92
CA VAL A 222 -17.56 -4.33 -4.12
C VAL A 222 -17.93 -2.89 -3.79
N LEU A 223 -17.25 -1.93 -4.39
CA LEU A 223 -17.56 -0.51 -4.20
C LEU A 223 -18.91 -0.17 -4.84
N THR A 224 -19.69 0.64 -4.13
CA THR A 224 -21.05 1.03 -4.58
C THR A 224 -21.09 2.36 -5.33
N GLY A 225 -19.98 3.09 -5.38
CA GLY A 225 -19.88 4.35 -6.09
C GLY A 225 -19.82 4.19 -7.61
N PRO A 226 -19.61 5.28 -8.35
CA PRO A 226 -19.61 5.26 -9.80
C PRO A 226 -18.51 4.38 -10.38
N SER A 227 -18.73 3.91 -11.62
CA SER A 227 -17.72 3.25 -12.43
C SER A 227 -16.53 4.18 -12.66
N ALA A 228 -15.34 3.61 -12.72
CA ALA A 228 -14.09 4.31 -12.96
C ALA A 228 -13.20 3.49 -13.89
N ALA A 229 -13.58 3.43 -15.16
CA ALA A 229 -12.85 2.69 -16.18
C ALA A 229 -11.48 3.33 -16.47
N ARG A 230 -11.39 4.66 -16.38
CA ARG A 230 -10.16 5.42 -16.52
C ARG A 230 -10.03 6.44 -15.41
N ILE A 231 -8.84 6.53 -14.81
CA ILE A 231 -8.49 7.52 -13.79
C ILE A 231 -7.33 8.36 -14.33
N GLN A 232 -7.43 9.69 -14.21
CA GLN A 232 -6.33 10.63 -14.47
C GLN A 232 -5.96 11.31 -13.15
N VAL A 233 -4.73 11.14 -12.72
CA VAL A 233 -4.14 11.84 -11.57
C VAL A 233 -3.20 12.92 -12.11
N THR A 234 -3.50 14.18 -11.83
CA THR A 234 -2.65 15.33 -12.22
C THR A 234 -1.84 15.75 -11.00
N HIS A 235 -0.53 15.56 -11.06
CA HIS A 235 0.40 15.99 -10.00
C HIS A 235 0.95 17.39 -10.24
N SER A 236 0.99 17.79 -11.50
CA SER A 236 1.38 19.12 -11.96
C SER A 236 0.96 19.29 -13.42
N ASN A 237 1.13 20.48 -13.96
CA ASN A 237 0.93 20.73 -15.39
C ASN A 237 1.82 19.87 -16.31
N ARG A 238 2.88 19.26 -15.75
CA ARG A 238 3.85 18.41 -16.48
C ARG A 238 3.72 16.94 -16.20
N TYR A 239 3.24 16.54 -15.04
CA TYR A 239 3.23 15.15 -14.59
C TYR A 239 1.82 14.65 -14.34
N LYS A 240 1.40 13.71 -15.17
CA LYS A 240 0.09 13.08 -15.11
C LYS A 240 0.26 11.56 -15.17
N THR A 241 -0.43 10.87 -14.29
CA THR A 241 -0.50 9.42 -14.21
C THR A 241 -1.93 8.96 -14.54
N TYR A 242 -2.05 7.92 -15.32
CA TYR A 242 -3.31 7.36 -15.80
C TYR A 242 -3.42 5.91 -15.39
N PHE A 243 -4.64 5.49 -15.12
CA PHE A 243 -4.97 4.11 -14.84
C PHE A 243 -6.18 3.71 -15.68
N ASP A 244 -6.03 2.65 -16.47
CA ASP A 244 -7.11 2.04 -17.22
C ASP A 244 -7.49 0.73 -16.52
N TRP A 245 -8.78 0.54 -16.23
CA TRP A 245 -9.29 -0.70 -15.64
C TRP A 245 -9.26 -1.82 -16.67
N ASP A 246 -8.55 -2.89 -16.36
CA ASP A 246 -8.58 -4.13 -17.14
C ASP A 246 -9.43 -5.17 -16.38
N GLU A 247 -10.65 -5.40 -16.86
CA GLU A 247 -11.58 -6.33 -16.23
C GLU A 247 -11.09 -7.78 -16.26
N ALA A 248 -10.33 -8.17 -17.30
CA ALA A 248 -9.81 -9.51 -17.42
C ALA A 248 -8.67 -9.77 -16.42
N ALA A 249 -7.83 -8.77 -16.17
CA ALA A 249 -6.77 -8.82 -15.16
C ALA A 249 -7.30 -8.51 -13.75
N GLY A 250 -8.44 -7.83 -13.63
CA GLY A 250 -8.96 -7.31 -12.37
C GLY A 250 -8.09 -6.22 -11.76
N LYS A 251 -7.42 -5.41 -12.59
CA LYS A 251 -6.41 -4.44 -12.15
C LYS A 251 -6.49 -3.12 -12.91
N TYR A 252 -5.99 -2.07 -12.27
CA TYR A 252 -5.73 -0.79 -12.90
C TYR A 252 -4.34 -0.78 -13.53
N MET A 253 -4.28 -0.66 -14.85
CA MET A 253 -3.06 -0.63 -15.65
C MET A 253 -2.50 0.78 -15.73
N MET A 254 -1.29 1.00 -15.22
CA MET A 254 -0.67 2.32 -15.10
C MET A 254 -0.02 2.78 -16.41
N SER A 255 -0.27 4.03 -16.77
CA SER A 255 0.42 4.76 -17.84
C SER A 255 0.77 6.17 -17.38
N GLN A 256 1.77 6.79 -17.99
CA GLN A 256 2.18 8.15 -17.65
C GLN A 256 2.45 8.99 -18.89
N TYR A 257 2.17 10.31 -18.80
CA TYR A 257 2.63 11.22 -19.82
C TYR A 257 4.16 11.37 -19.76
N SER A 258 4.82 11.26 -20.90
CA SER A 258 6.26 11.41 -21.07
C SER A 258 6.57 12.65 -21.88
N HIS A 259 7.30 13.62 -21.30
CA HIS A 259 7.79 14.77 -22.05
C HIS A 259 8.91 14.39 -23.03
N ALA A 260 9.63 13.33 -22.76
CA ALA A 260 10.69 12.84 -23.65
C ALA A 260 10.14 12.38 -25.01
N SER A 261 8.93 11.80 -25.05
CA SER A 261 8.26 11.34 -26.26
C SER A 261 7.08 12.22 -26.70
N GLY A 262 6.50 13.00 -25.79
CA GLY A 262 5.31 13.81 -26.02
C GLY A 262 4.01 13.01 -26.05
N SER A 263 3.98 11.82 -25.46
CA SER A 263 2.83 10.88 -25.47
C SER A 263 2.56 10.25 -24.10
N ILE A 264 1.37 9.69 -23.95
CA ILE A 264 1.05 8.81 -22.83
C ILE A 264 1.63 7.44 -23.18
N GLU A 265 2.43 6.89 -22.27
CA GLU A 265 3.11 5.61 -22.43
C GLU A 265 2.77 4.67 -21.26
N PRO A 266 2.62 3.36 -21.52
CA PRO A 266 2.53 2.38 -20.45
C PRO A 266 3.74 2.50 -19.50
N SER A 267 3.50 2.51 -18.21
CA SER A 267 4.57 2.45 -17.20
C SER A 267 5.04 1.00 -17.09
N VAL A 268 6.21 0.70 -17.64
CA VAL A 268 6.74 -0.67 -17.76
C VAL A 268 7.95 -0.83 -16.85
N ASP A 269 8.02 -1.96 -16.16
CA ASP A 269 9.20 -2.36 -15.40
C ASP A 269 10.27 -2.91 -16.35
N ARG A 270 11.45 -2.28 -16.36
CA ARG A 270 12.55 -2.67 -17.24
C ARG A 270 13.16 -4.04 -16.93
N ASN A 271 12.96 -4.57 -15.71
CA ASN A 271 13.49 -5.88 -15.33
C ASN A 271 12.78 -7.04 -16.05
N ASN A 272 11.50 -6.88 -16.36
CA ASN A 272 10.65 -7.99 -16.82
C ASN A 272 9.63 -7.61 -17.91
N ASP A 273 9.67 -6.37 -18.40
CA ASP A 273 8.78 -5.80 -19.41
C ASP A 273 7.27 -5.83 -19.03
N GLN A 274 6.95 -5.98 -17.74
CA GLN A 274 5.57 -5.96 -17.26
C GLN A 274 5.09 -4.51 -17.06
N GLN A 275 3.88 -4.23 -17.52
CA GLN A 275 3.21 -2.97 -17.18
C GLN A 275 2.83 -2.97 -15.71
N LEU A 276 3.03 -1.83 -15.04
CA LEU A 276 2.64 -1.66 -13.64
C LEU A 276 1.11 -1.76 -13.51
N ALA A 277 0.66 -2.56 -12.56
CA ALA A 277 -0.74 -2.86 -12.36
C ALA A 277 -1.05 -2.95 -10.86
N PHE A 278 -2.20 -2.37 -10.46
CA PHE A 278 -2.61 -2.25 -9.06
C PHE A 278 -4.03 -2.77 -8.84
N ASP A 279 -4.26 -3.41 -7.70
CA ASP A 279 -5.58 -3.83 -7.23
C ASP A 279 -6.36 -2.61 -6.70
N ASN A 280 -5.63 -1.64 -6.14
CA ASN A 280 -6.15 -0.48 -5.47
C ASN A 280 -5.43 0.79 -5.96
N VAL A 281 -6.20 1.86 -6.15
CA VAL A 281 -5.68 3.21 -6.36
C VAL A 281 -6.29 4.13 -5.30
N LEU A 282 -5.43 4.81 -4.54
CA LEU A 282 -5.84 5.82 -3.56
C LEU A 282 -5.29 7.17 -3.99
N VAL A 283 -6.15 8.15 -4.09
CA VAL A 283 -5.77 9.55 -4.37
C VAL A 283 -6.23 10.40 -3.19
N ILE A 284 -5.31 10.97 -2.44
CA ILE A 284 -5.59 11.93 -1.38
C ILE A 284 -5.15 13.33 -1.79
N MET A 285 -5.92 14.34 -1.42
CA MET A 285 -5.69 15.73 -1.80
C MET A 285 -5.40 16.55 -0.54
N THR A 286 -4.37 17.42 -0.63
CA THR A 286 -3.96 18.29 0.46
C THR A 286 -3.31 19.58 -0.07
N GLU A 287 -3.09 20.55 0.80
CA GLU A 287 -2.39 21.78 0.46
C GLU A 287 -0.88 21.53 0.36
N PHE A 288 -0.30 22.00 -0.73
CA PHE A 288 1.15 22.12 -0.90
C PHE A 288 1.55 23.58 -0.80
N ASP A 289 2.72 23.80 -0.24
CA ASP A 289 3.39 25.10 -0.13
C ASP A 289 4.88 24.87 -0.45
N VAL A 290 5.66 25.89 -0.38
CA VAL A 290 7.11 25.84 -0.54
C VAL A 290 7.76 26.13 0.81
N TRP A 291 8.69 25.26 1.22
CA TRP A 291 9.49 25.56 2.38
C TRP A 291 10.27 26.85 2.18
N PRO A 292 10.32 27.76 3.18
CA PRO A 292 11.27 28.88 3.15
C PRO A 292 12.66 28.30 2.88
N ASP A 293 13.39 28.88 1.93
CA ASP A 293 14.71 28.38 1.53
C ASP A 293 15.62 28.23 2.75
N PRO A 294 15.95 27.00 3.15
CA PRO A 294 16.72 26.77 4.38
C PRO A 294 18.22 26.98 4.21
N GLY A 295 18.66 27.54 3.10
CA GLY A 295 20.07 27.83 2.88
C GLY A 295 20.54 27.81 1.45
N ASP A 296 19.95 28.65 0.60
CA ASP A 296 20.48 28.93 -0.74
C ASP A 296 20.60 27.71 -1.66
N SER A 297 19.70 26.73 -1.47
CA SER A 297 19.68 25.49 -2.29
C SER A 297 19.25 25.76 -3.74
N GLY A 298 18.56 26.89 -3.97
CA GLY A 298 17.99 27.25 -5.28
C GLY A 298 16.85 26.32 -5.70
N TYR A 299 16.29 25.53 -4.80
CA TYR A 299 15.18 24.61 -5.06
C TYR A 299 13.95 24.97 -4.24
N ASP A 300 12.81 25.02 -4.89
CA ASP A 300 11.50 25.17 -4.26
C ASP A 300 11.06 23.83 -3.64
N LEU A 301 11.63 23.50 -2.46
CA LEU A 301 11.28 22.27 -1.74
C LEU A 301 9.80 22.29 -1.37
N GLN A 302 9.06 21.28 -1.83
CA GLN A 302 7.63 21.18 -1.57
C GLN A 302 7.35 20.90 -0.09
N LYS A 303 6.43 21.65 0.48
CA LYS A 303 5.89 21.46 1.82
C LYS A 303 4.50 20.88 1.71
N VAL A 304 4.36 19.60 2.02
CA VAL A 304 3.06 18.94 2.06
C VAL A 304 2.50 19.05 3.47
N THR A 305 1.32 19.65 3.59
CA THR A 305 0.65 19.79 4.88
C THR A 305 -0.27 18.60 5.11
N TYR A 306 0.21 17.61 5.86
CA TYR A 306 -0.67 16.56 6.34
C TYR A 306 -1.51 17.08 7.51
N GLY A 307 -2.70 16.54 7.63
CA GLY A 307 -3.70 16.88 8.64
C GLY A 307 -4.94 16.05 8.38
N SER A 308 -5.84 16.57 7.59
CA SER A 308 -7.03 15.85 7.12
C SER A 308 -7.49 16.42 5.78
N GLY A 309 -8.20 15.61 5.01
CA GLY A 309 -8.71 16.03 3.71
C GLY A 309 -9.63 15.00 3.07
N TYR A 310 -9.98 15.26 1.82
CA TYR A 310 -10.76 14.34 0.99
C TYR A 310 -9.88 13.58 0.03
N GLY A 311 -10.40 12.47 -0.46
CA GLY A 311 -9.75 11.64 -1.46
C GLY A 311 -10.73 10.73 -2.17
N TYR A 312 -10.18 9.87 -3.01
CA TYR A 312 -10.92 8.81 -3.69
C TYR A 312 -10.15 7.51 -3.61
N TYR A 313 -10.87 6.47 -3.28
CA TYR A 313 -10.40 5.09 -3.32
C TYR A 313 -11.04 4.38 -4.50
N PHE A 314 -10.23 3.63 -5.27
CA PHE A 314 -10.65 2.89 -6.45
C PHE A 314 -10.24 1.43 -6.31
N SER A 315 -11.16 0.54 -6.58
CA SER A 315 -10.92 -0.91 -6.65
C SER A 315 -12.06 -1.56 -7.43
N GLY A 316 -11.77 -2.63 -8.17
CA GLY A 316 -12.78 -3.35 -8.93
C GLY A 316 -13.49 -2.50 -10.00
N GLY A 317 -12.78 -1.56 -10.63
CA GLY A 317 -13.33 -0.68 -11.66
C GLY A 317 -14.30 0.39 -11.16
N ARG A 318 -14.35 0.65 -9.84
CA ARG A 318 -15.27 1.60 -9.20
C ARG A 318 -14.57 2.57 -8.27
N ALA A 319 -15.20 3.71 -8.03
CA ALA A 319 -14.72 4.77 -7.17
C ALA A 319 -15.54 4.86 -5.88
N GLU A 320 -14.88 5.27 -4.79
CA GLU A 320 -15.50 5.65 -3.53
C GLU A 320 -14.85 6.93 -3.01
N LYS A 321 -15.66 7.94 -2.69
CA LYS A 321 -15.15 9.15 -2.05
C LYS A 321 -14.83 8.83 -0.58
N VAL A 322 -13.65 9.25 -0.13
CA VAL A 322 -13.15 9.00 1.22
C VAL A 322 -12.68 10.28 1.89
N CYS A 323 -12.54 10.24 3.20
CA CYS A 323 -11.82 11.20 4.00
C CYS A 323 -10.48 10.59 4.43
N TRP A 324 -9.49 11.42 4.73
CA TRP A 324 -8.24 10.95 5.30
C TRP A 324 -7.80 11.86 6.44
N GLU A 325 -7.06 11.27 7.39
CA GLU A 325 -6.48 11.95 8.54
C GLU A 325 -5.06 11.47 8.80
N LYS A 326 -4.17 12.43 9.05
CA LYS A 326 -2.81 12.23 9.53
C LYS A 326 -2.40 13.46 10.35
N PRO A 327 -2.84 13.55 11.61
CA PRO A 327 -2.74 14.77 12.40
C PRO A 327 -1.31 15.16 12.80
N THR A 328 -0.38 14.20 12.86
CA THR A 328 1.03 14.44 13.18
C THR A 328 1.94 13.65 12.24
N PRO A 329 3.21 14.03 12.07
CA PRO A 329 4.14 13.28 11.20
C PRO A 329 4.34 11.83 11.59
N ASP A 330 4.21 11.49 12.87
CA ASP A 330 4.34 10.15 13.43
C ASP A 330 3.01 9.40 13.62
N SER A 331 1.87 10.00 13.26
CA SER A 331 0.60 9.27 13.19
C SER A 331 0.48 8.50 11.87
N ALA A 332 -0.12 7.32 11.90
CA ALA A 332 -0.44 6.60 10.68
C ALA A 332 -1.48 7.36 9.83
N LEU A 333 -1.38 7.23 8.51
CA LEU A 333 -2.41 7.69 7.59
C LEU A 333 -3.66 6.82 7.77
N ARG A 334 -4.78 7.44 8.13
CA ARG A 334 -6.07 6.78 8.28
C ARG A 334 -7.00 7.19 7.14
N ILE A 335 -7.68 6.22 6.54
CA ILE A 335 -8.69 6.46 5.50
C ILE A 335 -10.05 6.13 6.08
N LEU A 336 -10.98 7.08 6.02
CA LEU A 336 -12.25 7.08 6.73
C LEU A 336 -13.41 7.24 5.74
N TYR A 337 -14.59 6.73 6.09
CA TYR A 337 -15.81 6.98 5.31
C TYR A 337 -16.29 8.43 5.46
N ALA A 338 -16.15 9.00 6.64
CA ALA A 338 -16.45 10.40 6.91
C ALA A 338 -15.57 10.95 8.04
N PHE A 339 -15.44 12.29 8.12
CA PHE A 339 -14.72 12.94 9.22
C PHE A 339 -15.39 12.68 10.56
N GLY A 340 -14.56 12.40 11.56
CA GLY A 340 -15.00 12.14 12.93
C GLY A 340 -15.52 10.72 13.17
N GLU A 341 -15.44 9.84 12.18
CA GLU A 341 -15.69 8.42 12.36
C GLU A 341 -14.42 7.71 12.82
N GLU A 342 -14.59 6.67 13.64
CA GLU A 342 -13.48 5.81 14.04
C GLU A 342 -13.24 4.69 13.03
N GLU A 343 -14.29 4.32 12.29
CA GLU A 343 -14.25 3.24 11.31
C GLU A 343 -13.44 3.65 10.08
N GLN A 344 -12.42 2.86 9.79
CA GLN A 344 -11.60 3.05 8.60
C GLN A 344 -12.19 2.33 7.39
N VAL A 345 -12.02 2.92 6.21
CA VAL A 345 -12.34 2.28 4.94
C VAL A 345 -11.55 0.98 4.81
N GLN A 346 -12.25 -0.10 4.49
CA GLN A 346 -11.61 -1.36 4.19
C GLN A 346 -11.14 -1.39 2.74
N PHE A 347 -9.84 -1.60 2.57
CA PHE A 347 -9.20 -1.81 1.26
C PHE A 347 -9.31 -3.26 0.84
N ASN A 348 -9.51 -3.51 -0.43
CA ASN A 348 -9.32 -4.85 -0.97
C ASN A 348 -7.84 -5.24 -0.88
N THR A 349 -7.57 -6.52 -0.64
CA THR A 349 -6.19 -7.03 -0.56
C THR A 349 -5.48 -6.90 -1.90
N GLY A 350 -4.16 -6.72 -1.88
CA GLY A 350 -3.32 -6.62 -3.06
C GLY A 350 -2.52 -5.33 -3.14
N LYS A 351 -1.91 -5.09 -4.29
CA LYS A 351 -1.03 -3.96 -4.53
C LYS A 351 -1.79 -2.64 -4.58
N THR A 352 -1.21 -1.61 -3.97
CA THR A 352 -1.83 -0.28 -3.90
C THR A 352 -0.93 0.80 -4.49
N TYR A 353 -1.51 1.64 -5.37
CA TYR A 353 -0.91 2.93 -5.72
C TYR A 353 -1.53 4.03 -4.86
N LEU A 354 -0.68 4.87 -4.28
CA LEU A 354 -1.06 6.04 -3.48
C LEU A 354 -0.54 7.31 -4.13
N ALA A 355 -1.43 8.22 -4.50
CA ALA A 355 -1.11 9.59 -4.89
C ALA A 355 -1.42 10.57 -3.76
N VAL A 356 -0.47 11.47 -3.46
CA VAL A 356 -0.72 12.68 -2.69
C VAL A 356 -0.68 13.86 -3.65
N VAL A 357 -1.81 14.51 -3.84
CA VAL A 357 -2.04 15.52 -4.87
C VAL A 357 -2.27 16.88 -4.24
N ASP A 358 -1.68 17.91 -4.84
CA ASP A 358 -1.90 19.30 -4.49
C ASP A 358 -3.34 19.72 -4.80
N LEU A 359 -4.00 20.39 -3.86
CA LEU A 359 -5.35 20.91 -4.07
C LEU A 359 -5.42 21.90 -5.27
N GLU A 360 -4.33 22.59 -5.60
CA GLU A 360 -4.27 23.45 -6.79
C GLU A 360 -4.39 22.65 -8.10
N GLU A 361 -4.02 21.37 -8.09
CA GLU A 361 -4.12 20.46 -9.24
C GLU A 361 -5.40 19.61 -9.24
N ALA A 362 -6.27 19.78 -8.23
CA ALA A 362 -7.47 18.95 -8.05
C ALA A 362 -8.45 19.00 -9.23
N GLU A 363 -8.53 20.15 -9.95
CA GLU A 363 -9.34 20.27 -11.16
C GLU A 363 -8.87 19.37 -12.30
N GLY A 364 -7.58 18.99 -12.29
CA GLY A 364 -6.98 18.05 -13.24
C GLY A 364 -7.12 16.59 -12.87
N PHE A 365 -7.65 16.27 -11.68
CA PHE A 365 -8.01 14.93 -11.28
C PHE A 365 -9.38 14.57 -11.83
N THR A 366 -9.47 13.53 -12.63
CA THR A 366 -10.72 13.05 -13.23
C THR A 366 -10.77 11.53 -13.24
N PHE A 367 -11.97 10.99 -13.27
CA PHE A 367 -12.19 9.59 -13.63
C PHE A 367 -13.43 9.46 -14.49
N GLU A 368 -13.39 8.53 -15.42
CA GLU A 368 -14.43 8.32 -16.43
C GLU A 368 -15.16 7.01 -16.16
N PRO A 369 -16.50 7.01 -16.35
CA PRO A 369 -17.26 5.78 -16.25
C PRO A 369 -16.95 4.84 -17.42
N ASP A 370 -17.32 3.57 -17.28
CA ASP A 370 -17.32 2.60 -18.37
C ASP A 370 -18.28 3.03 -19.49
N GLU A 371 -17.87 2.86 -20.75
CA GLU A 371 -18.71 3.21 -21.91
C GLU A 371 -20.10 2.53 -21.90
N SER A 372 -20.21 1.33 -21.32
CA SER A 372 -21.47 0.62 -21.17
C SER A 372 -22.45 1.29 -20.20
N GLU A 373 -21.95 1.90 -19.11
CA GLU A 373 -22.78 2.69 -18.19
C GLU A 373 -23.23 4.00 -18.82
N VAL A 374 -22.39 4.66 -19.63
CA VAL A 374 -22.76 5.86 -20.38
C VAL A 374 -23.87 5.55 -21.39
N ALA A 375 -23.77 4.45 -22.11
CA ALA A 375 -24.78 4.01 -23.07
C ALA A 375 -26.11 3.66 -22.39
N SER A 376 -26.08 3.02 -21.21
CA SER A 376 -27.29 2.67 -20.45
C SER A 376 -27.99 3.89 -19.85
N SER A 377 -27.24 4.88 -19.38
CA SER A 377 -27.81 6.13 -18.86
C SER A 377 -28.42 7.00 -19.95
N ALA A 378 -27.84 7.00 -21.16
CA ALA A 378 -28.38 7.70 -22.32
C ALA A 378 -29.67 7.05 -22.83
N SER A 379 -29.79 5.71 -22.81
CA SER A 379 -31.00 5.00 -23.22
C SER A 379 -32.15 5.12 -22.21
N GLY A 380 -31.83 5.34 -20.93
CA GLY A 380 -32.82 5.56 -19.85
C GLY A 380 -33.43 6.96 -19.84
N ALA A 381 -32.76 7.95 -20.41
CA ALA A 381 -33.22 9.34 -20.47
C ALA A 381 -34.28 9.56 -21.59
N ASP A 382 -34.29 8.71 -22.60
CA ASP A 382 -35.25 8.84 -23.76
C ASP A 382 -36.61 8.16 -23.55
N ALA A 383 -36.80 7.41 -22.45
CA ALA A 383 -38.06 6.70 -22.15
C ALA A 383 -39.05 7.50 -21.26
N GLY A 384 -38.73 8.75 -20.88
CA GLY A 384 -39.47 9.51 -19.88
C GLY A 384 -40.19 10.79 -20.31
N SER A 385 -40.37 11.07 -21.61
CA SER A 385 -41.05 12.30 -22.06
C SER A 385 -42.07 12.08 -23.18
N THR A 386 -43.22 11.44 -22.84
CA THR A 386 -44.47 11.68 -23.57
C THR A 386 -45.49 12.19 -22.58
N VAL A 387 -45.48 13.49 -22.31
CA VAL A 387 -46.63 14.19 -21.72
C VAL A 387 -47.64 14.39 -22.82
N SER A 388 -48.74 13.66 -22.76
CA SER A 388 -49.91 13.90 -23.59
C SER A 388 -50.56 15.25 -23.16
N GLU A 389 -50.49 16.24 -24.03
CA GLU A 389 -51.42 17.37 -23.99
C GLU A 389 -52.82 16.87 -24.36
N SER A 390 -53.75 16.86 -23.41
CA SER A 390 -55.16 16.80 -23.67
C SER A 390 -55.76 18.20 -23.59
N THR A 391 -56.14 18.73 -24.73
CA THR A 391 -57.04 19.90 -24.88
C THR A 391 -58.45 19.59 -24.42
N ALA A 392 -58.99 20.35 -23.52
CA ALA A 392 -60.40 20.76 -23.43
C ALA A 392 -60.50 22.02 -22.56
#